data_33926f9bc06f1ca8a4b6cbbd862ded7a
#
_entry.id   33926f9bc06f1ca8a4b6cbbd862ded7a
#
_cell.length_a   1.000
_cell.length_b   1.000
_cell.length_c   1.000
_cell.angle_alpha   90.00
_cell.angle_beta   90.00
_cell.angle_gamma   90.00
#
_symmetry.space_group_name_H-M   'P 1'
#
loop_
_entity.id
_entity.type
_entity.pdbx_description
1 polymer ?
#
loop_
_entity_poly.entity_id
_entity_poly.type
_entity_poly.pdbx_seq_one_letter_code
_entity_poly.pdbx_strand_id
1 'polypeptide(L)'
;MEAFPPTVLPNIAYWNVTNGTWEYQVQVSWPLNWTTRDADSSVETLYVLDGNALAQTATEAFRKRRPVEFGQPDAIVVSIGYPNLQPDSPYSDGRYYDYQMPVCDTCPPQQDAPGVPSGGEAFITFLDTVLRPWVHDYFPNAAFQRDGLYGHSFGGLFVLYALFTRPDLFDVFLSASPYLVWNEEYFFSEHSPLFNNDTAVGNATTKPALQLSYGGLEQAPRKRRTETQEEYETRRGFLAALKMEDLCTRLYDQIKGSALLRDVELNVYPFSYHAAVGGNALADGIDYFLDW
;
A
#
# COMPACT_ATOMS: atom_id res chain seq x y z
N MET A 1 -6.96 39.51 -9.59
CA MET A 1 -6.19 38.40 -8.99
C MET A 1 -4.90 38.29 -9.78
N GLU A 2 -3.79 38.36 -9.12
CA GLU A 2 -2.48 38.16 -9.73
C GLU A 2 -2.17 36.65 -9.73
N ALA A 3 -1.69 36.12 -10.85
CA ALA A 3 -1.35 34.70 -10.94
C ALA A 3 -0.04 34.45 -10.16
N PHE A 4 -0.08 33.59 -9.17
CA PHE A 4 1.14 33.12 -8.54
C PHE A 4 1.92 32.19 -9.51
N PRO A 5 3.25 32.22 -9.50
CA PRO A 5 4.04 31.21 -10.18
C PRO A 5 3.70 29.83 -9.61
N PRO A 6 3.90 28.74 -10.36
CA PRO A 6 3.67 27.39 -9.86
C PRO A 6 4.42 27.21 -8.52
N THR A 7 3.69 26.88 -7.47
CA THR A 7 4.29 26.64 -6.16
C THR A 7 5.02 25.30 -6.22
N VAL A 8 6.33 25.33 -6.12
CA VAL A 8 7.13 24.13 -5.90
C VAL A 8 6.96 23.75 -4.44
N LEU A 9 6.39 22.59 -4.16
CA LEU A 9 6.31 22.08 -2.80
C LEU A 9 7.74 21.78 -2.30
N PRO A 10 8.13 22.33 -1.14
CA PRO A 10 9.47 22.12 -0.63
C PRO A 10 9.67 20.66 -0.21
N ASN A 11 10.91 20.19 -0.30
CA ASN A 11 11.32 18.86 0.14
C ASN A 11 10.50 17.72 -0.51
N ILE A 12 10.25 17.86 -1.80
CA ILE A 12 9.70 16.83 -2.67
C ILE A 12 10.54 16.80 -3.96
N ALA A 13 10.87 15.60 -4.41
CA ALA A 13 11.52 15.39 -5.70
C ALA A 13 10.96 14.15 -6.41
N TYR A 14 11.13 14.10 -7.72
CA TYR A 14 10.60 13.08 -8.61
C TYR A 14 11.69 12.47 -9.46
N TRP A 15 11.62 11.16 -9.68
CA TRP A 15 12.50 10.44 -10.58
C TRP A 15 11.72 9.48 -11.45
N ASN A 16 12.16 9.34 -12.69
CA ASN A 16 11.80 8.18 -13.50
C ASN A 16 12.89 7.13 -13.29
N VAL A 17 12.50 5.94 -12.88
CA VAL A 17 13.39 4.82 -12.58
C VAL A 17 13.07 3.70 -13.55
N THR A 18 14.10 3.16 -14.21
CA THR A 18 13.95 2.02 -15.12
C THR A 18 14.40 0.74 -14.43
N ASN A 19 13.56 -0.30 -14.48
CA ASN A 19 13.88 -1.65 -14.03
C ASN A 19 13.65 -2.64 -15.17
N GLY A 20 14.69 -2.98 -15.90
CA GLY A 20 14.57 -3.75 -17.13
C GLY A 20 13.75 -3.00 -18.19
N THR A 21 12.59 -3.54 -18.56
CA THR A 21 11.64 -2.92 -19.50
C THR A 21 10.56 -2.08 -18.83
N TRP A 22 10.51 -2.06 -17.50
CA TRP A 22 9.51 -1.34 -16.70
C TRP A 22 10.05 0.02 -16.25
N GLU A 23 9.18 1.00 -16.25
CA GLU A 23 9.47 2.35 -15.80
C GLU A 23 8.54 2.73 -14.65
N TYR A 24 9.13 3.26 -13.58
CA TYR A 24 8.42 3.78 -12.43
C TYR A 24 8.62 5.29 -12.32
N GLN A 25 7.62 5.98 -11.81
CA GLN A 25 7.75 7.34 -11.33
C GLN A 25 7.81 7.31 -9.80
N VAL A 26 8.98 7.62 -9.25
CA VAL A 26 9.18 7.64 -7.80
C VAL A 26 9.14 9.09 -7.33
N GLN A 27 8.22 9.38 -6.39
CA GLN A 27 8.22 10.63 -5.65
C GLN A 27 8.77 10.38 -4.26
N VAL A 28 9.74 11.18 -3.83
CA VAL A 28 10.24 11.16 -2.46
C VAL A 28 9.96 12.50 -1.80
N SER A 29 9.37 12.48 -0.61
CA SER A 29 9.26 13.65 0.26
C SER A 29 9.97 13.40 1.58
N TRP A 30 10.55 14.47 2.15
CA TRP A 30 11.30 14.43 3.41
C TRP A 30 10.92 15.60 4.32
N PRO A 31 11.37 15.59 5.60
CA PRO A 31 10.95 16.58 6.59
C PRO A 31 11.22 18.02 6.18
N LEU A 32 10.25 18.92 6.43
CA LEU A 32 10.34 20.33 6.05
C LEU A 32 11.46 21.10 6.78
N ASN A 33 11.88 20.61 7.95
CA ASN A 33 12.98 21.20 8.72
C ASN A 33 14.37 20.78 8.21
N TRP A 34 14.46 19.82 7.29
CA TRP A 34 15.73 19.45 6.67
C TRP A 34 16.08 20.47 5.57
N THR A 35 17.11 21.23 5.79
CA THR A 35 17.59 22.23 4.81
C THR A 35 18.39 21.60 3.67
N THR A 36 18.93 20.40 3.91
CA THR A 36 19.66 19.57 2.93
C THR A 36 19.29 18.10 3.13
N ARG A 37 19.69 17.26 2.17
CA ARG A 37 19.55 15.79 2.28
C ARG A 37 20.54 15.15 3.24
N ASP A 38 21.55 15.91 3.67
CA ASP A 38 22.62 15.44 4.54
C ASP A 38 22.29 15.64 6.03
N ALA A 39 20.99 15.71 6.36
CA ALA A 39 20.54 15.83 7.75
C ALA A 39 20.93 14.58 8.54
N ASP A 40 21.63 14.80 9.66
CA ASP A 40 21.96 13.77 10.65
C ASP A 40 20.77 13.63 11.60
N SER A 41 19.84 12.76 11.25
CA SER A 41 18.58 12.55 11.97
C SER A 41 18.12 11.10 11.89
N SER A 42 17.48 10.65 12.96
CA SER A 42 16.74 9.39 12.96
C SER A 42 15.47 9.55 12.13
N VAL A 43 15.16 8.59 11.26
CA VAL A 43 14.06 8.70 10.31
C VAL A 43 13.32 7.38 10.14
N GLU A 44 12.00 7.48 10.01
CA GLU A 44 11.10 6.40 9.59
C GLU A 44 10.82 6.53 8.08
N THR A 45 10.65 5.42 7.36
CA THR A 45 10.38 5.46 5.92
C THR A 45 9.09 4.73 5.57
N LEU A 46 8.15 5.42 4.93
CA LEU A 46 6.93 4.81 4.43
C LEU A 46 6.97 4.70 2.90
N TYR A 47 6.93 3.49 2.39
CA TYR A 47 6.79 3.17 0.97
C TYR A 47 5.31 3.07 0.62
N VAL A 48 4.87 3.82 -0.39
CA VAL A 48 3.45 3.96 -0.77
C VAL A 48 3.26 3.53 -2.21
N LEU A 49 2.46 2.51 -2.42
CA LEU A 49 2.07 2.04 -3.75
C LEU A 49 1.04 2.99 -4.39
N ASP A 50 0.89 2.89 -5.72
CA ASP A 50 0.02 3.80 -6.49
C ASP A 50 0.35 5.29 -6.23
N GLY A 51 1.63 5.64 -6.25
CA GLY A 51 2.13 6.95 -5.89
C GLY A 51 1.48 8.12 -6.63
N ASN A 52 1.06 7.93 -7.88
CA ASN A 52 0.34 8.98 -8.62
C ASN A 52 -1.00 9.37 -7.96
N ALA A 53 -1.65 8.42 -7.27
CA ALA A 53 -2.91 8.66 -6.56
C ALA A 53 -2.71 9.10 -5.10
N LEU A 54 -1.66 8.63 -4.42
CA LEU A 54 -1.55 8.64 -2.96
C LEU A 54 -0.38 9.45 -2.39
N ALA A 55 0.62 9.80 -3.21
CA ALA A 55 1.84 10.47 -2.75
C ALA A 55 1.58 11.77 -2.00
N GLN A 56 0.65 12.60 -2.49
CA GLN A 56 0.30 13.87 -1.85
C GLN A 56 -0.38 13.64 -0.50
N THR A 57 -1.30 12.68 -0.43
CA THR A 57 -1.99 12.31 0.80
C THR A 57 -1.00 11.84 1.87
N ALA A 58 -0.07 10.95 1.52
CA ALA A 58 0.96 10.46 2.44
C ALA A 58 1.87 11.60 2.93
N THR A 59 2.39 12.40 2.01
CA THR A 59 3.25 13.54 2.32
C THR A 59 2.59 14.51 3.28
N GLU A 60 1.35 14.91 3.00
CA GLU A 60 0.61 15.86 3.83
C GLU A 60 0.17 15.27 5.17
N ALA A 61 -0.12 13.96 5.23
CA ALA A 61 -0.46 13.30 6.48
C ALA A 61 0.69 13.37 7.49
N PHE A 62 1.93 13.09 7.08
CA PHE A 62 3.11 13.27 7.95
C PHE A 62 3.36 14.74 8.31
N ARG A 63 3.28 15.64 7.33
CA ARG A 63 3.57 17.07 7.55
C ARG A 63 2.61 17.75 8.52
N LYS A 64 1.33 17.37 8.47
CA LYS A 64 0.30 17.94 9.36
C LYS A 64 0.47 17.52 10.82
N ARG A 65 0.96 16.30 11.07
CA ARG A 65 1.13 15.77 12.43
C ARG A 65 2.19 16.53 13.21
N ARG A 66 3.31 16.81 12.58
CA ARG A 66 4.49 17.39 13.24
C ARG A 66 4.21 18.65 14.09
N PRO A 67 3.44 19.65 13.65
CA PRO A 67 3.15 20.83 14.47
C PRO A 67 2.08 20.63 15.55
N VAL A 68 1.29 19.55 15.49
CA VAL A 68 0.13 19.37 16.38
C VAL A 68 0.25 18.17 17.31
N GLU A 69 1.08 17.20 16.96
CA GLU A 69 1.29 15.97 17.72
C GLU A 69 2.70 15.98 18.31
N PHE A 70 2.79 15.76 19.62
CA PHE A 70 4.08 15.79 20.31
C PHE A 70 4.91 14.56 19.99
N GLY A 71 6.21 14.76 19.79
CA GLY A 71 7.16 13.64 19.64
C GLY A 71 7.16 12.94 18.29
N GLN A 72 6.53 13.53 17.26
CA GLN A 72 6.53 12.94 15.93
C GLN A 72 7.93 12.83 15.35
N PRO A 73 8.38 11.65 14.91
CA PRO A 73 9.69 11.46 14.31
C PRO A 73 9.79 12.13 12.94
N ASP A 74 11.01 12.28 12.45
CA ASP A 74 11.24 12.60 11.05
C ASP A 74 10.82 11.43 10.18
N ALA A 75 10.20 11.72 9.02
CA ALA A 75 9.73 10.70 8.11
C ALA A 75 10.07 11.02 6.64
N ILE A 76 10.49 10.00 5.91
CA ILE A 76 10.62 10.00 4.46
C ILE A 76 9.45 9.21 3.89
N VAL A 77 8.78 9.78 2.88
CA VAL A 77 7.74 9.08 2.12
C VAL A 77 8.26 8.80 0.73
N VAL A 78 8.28 7.54 0.34
CA VAL A 78 8.71 7.04 -0.97
C VAL A 78 7.50 6.49 -1.69
N SER A 79 6.97 7.24 -2.65
CA SER A 79 5.75 6.85 -3.37
C SER A 79 6.11 6.32 -4.75
N ILE A 80 5.68 5.10 -5.03
CA ILE A 80 5.96 4.39 -6.28
C ILE A 80 4.72 4.46 -7.17
N GLY A 81 4.86 5.13 -8.29
CA GLY A 81 3.85 5.25 -9.32
C GLY A 81 4.41 4.94 -10.69
N TYR A 82 3.71 5.38 -11.73
CA TYR A 82 4.02 5.05 -13.11
C TYR A 82 4.03 6.31 -13.99
N PRO A 83 4.89 6.38 -15.02
CA PRO A 83 4.90 7.50 -15.95
C PRO A 83 3.69 7.50 -16.91
N ASN A 84 3.15 6.30 -17.20
CA ASN A 84 2.03 6.12 -18.12
C ASN A 84 0.76 5.79 -17.33
N LEU A 85 -0.20 6.69 -17.34
CA LEU A 85 -1.48 6.55 -16.64
C LEU A 85 -2.60 6.21 -17.63
N GLN A 86 -3.65 5.57 -17.11
CA GLN A 86 -4.91 5.42 -17.85
C GLN A 86 -5.56 6.79 -18.08
N PRO A 87 -6.31 6.98 -19.18
CA PRO A 87 -7.06 8.21 -19.41
C PRO A 87 -7.98 8.55 -18.23
N ASP A 88 -7.96 9.81 -17.79
CA ASP A 88 -8.78 10.33 -16.69
C ASP A 88 -8.61 9.59 -15.34
N SER A 89 -7.46 8.96 -15.12
CA SER A 89 -7.18 8.15 -13.94
C SER A 89 -5.78 8.43 -13.39
N PRO A 90 -5.57 8.42 -12.07
CA PRO A 90 -4.23 8.43 -11.48
C PRO A 90 -3.59 7.04 -11.44
N TYR A 91 -4.23 6.02 -12.02
CA TYR A 91 -3.73 4.64 -12.03
C TYR A 91 -3.18 4.26 -13.41
N SER A 92 -2.26 3.31 -13.42
CA SER A 92 -1.62 2.75 -14.60
C SER A 92 -1.99 1.28 -14.78
N ASP A 93 -1.97 0.80 -16.03
CA ASP A 93 -2.07 -0.63 -16.31
C ASP A 93 -0.85 -1.43 -15.82
N GLY A 94 0.30 -0.77 -15.60
CA GLY A 94 1.50 -1.39 -15.04
C GLY A 94 1.27 -2.06 -13.69
N ARG A 95 0.34 -1.53 -12.88
CA ARG A 95 -0.04 -2.12 -11.60
C ARG A 95 -0.63 -3.53 -11.72
N TYR A 96 -1.25 -3.87 -12.85
CA TYR A 96 -1.75 -5.23 -13.09
C TYR A 96 -0.64 -6.25 -13.31
N TYR A 97 0.55 -5.83 -13.67
CA TYR A 97 1.73 -6.69 -13.68
C TYR A 97 2.36 -6.77 -12.29
N ASP A 98 2.69 -5.61 -11.70
CA ASP A 98 3.49 -5.54 -10.48
C ASP A 98 2.79 -6.10 -9.22
N TYR A 99 1.45 -5.97 -9.13
CA TYR A 99 0.73 -6.32 -7.90
C TYR A 99 0.11 -7.71 -7.94
N GLN A 100 0.24 -8.42 -9.05
CA GLN A 100 -0.21 -9.80 -9.13
C GLN A 100 0.80 -10.76 -8.51
N MET A 101 0.30 -11.64 -7.63
CA MET A 101 1.07 -12.78 -7.17
C MET A 101 1.11 -13.87 -8.24
N PRO A 102 2.16 -14.72 -8.30
CA PRO A 102 2.19 -15.87 -9.17
C PRO A 102 1.08 -16.86 -8.79
N VAL A 103 0.44 -17.44 -9.80
CA VAL A 103 -0.48 -18.55 -9.64
C VAL A 103 0.22 -19.87 -9.93
N CYS A 104 -0.24 -20.96 -9.32
CA CYS A 104 0.37 -22.27 -9.55
C CYS A 104 0.16 -22.73 -11.00
N ASP A 105 1.09 -23.55 -11.55
CA ASP A 105 1.05 -24.02 -12.94
C ASP A 105 -0.21 -24.79 -13.32
N THR A 106 -0.87 -25.42 -12.35
CA THR A 106 -2.12 -26.19 -12.53
C THR A 106 -3.37 -25.42 -12.16
N CYS A 107 -3.22 -24.18 -11.67
CA CYS A 107 -4.35 -23.34 -11.29
C CYS A 107 -5.00 -22.70 -12.54
N PRO A 108 -6.29 -22.33 -12.47
CA PRO A 108 -6.89 -21.52 -13.52
C PRO A 108 -6.10 -20.22 -13.76
N PRO A 109 -5.93 -19.82 -15.03
CA PRO A 109 -5.26 -18.55 -15.32
C PRO A 109 -6.06 -17.40 -14.69
N GLN A 110 -5.34 -16.39 -14.24
CA GLN A 110 -5.98 -15.22 -13.63
C GLN A 110 -6.94 -14.52 -14.62
N GLN A 111 -8.09 -14.08 -14.12
CA GLN A 111 -9.18 -13.55 -14.94
C GLN A 111 -9.24 -12.01 -14.94
N ASP A 112 -8.72 -11.35 -13.90
CA ASP A 112 -8.84 -9.89 -13.72
C ASP A 112 -8.01 -9.06 -14.70
N ALA A 113 -6.89 -9.60 -15.20
CA ALA A 113 -6.09 -9.02 -16.26
C ALA A 113 -5.59 -10.13 -17.21
N PRO A 114 -6.46 -10.68 -18.09
CA PRO A 114 -6.13 -11.82 -18.92
C PRO A 114 -4.91 -11.57 -19.79
N GLY A 115 -3.95 -12.50 -19.73
CA GLY A 115 -2.70 -12.44 -20.53
C GLY A 115 -1.61 -11.53 -19.95
N VAL A 116 -1.86 -10.84 -18.83
CA VAL A 116 -0.82 -10.12 -18.10
C VAL A 116 -0.15 -11.11 -17.14
N PRO A 117 1.16 -11.36 -17.25
CA PRO A 117 1.86 -12.26 -16.32
C PRO A 117 1.99 -11.60 -14.94
N SER A 118 2.24 -12.42 -13.92
CA SER A 118 2.58 -11.93 -12.59
C SER A 118 3.98 -11.33 -12.56
N GLY A 119 4.11 -10.11 -12.04
CA GLY A 119 5.35 -9.40 -11.80
C GLY A 119 5.67 -9.20 -10.31
N GLY A 120 4.82 -9.72 -9.42
CA GLY A 120 4.94 -9.44 -7.98
C GLY A 120 6.29 -9.79 -7.38
N GLU A 121 6.90 -10.92 -7.76
CA GLU A 121 8.24 -11.29 -7.30
C GLU A 121 9.33 -10.34 -7.84
N ALA A 122 9.22 -9.95 -9.11
CA ALA A 122 10.16 -8.99 -9.70
C ALA A 122 10.02 -7.61 -9.05
N PHE A 123 8.81 -7.21 -8.70
CA PHE A 123 8.56 -5.95 -8.02
C PHE A 123 9.07 -5.97 -6.57
N ILE A 124 8.89 -7.08 -5.82
CA ILE A 124 9.53 -7.29 -4.52
C ILE A 124 11.06 -7.15 -4.65
N THR A 125 11.65 -7.80 -5.64
CA THR A 125 13.10 -7.72 -5.88
C THR A 125 13.54 -6.28 -6.18
N PHE A 126 12.79 -5.53 -6.99
CA PHE A 126 13.06 -4.12 -7.25
C PHE A 126 13.01 -3.27 -5.97
N LEU A 127 11.98 -3.45 -5.13
CA LEU A 127 11.88 -2.74 -3.85
C LEU A 127 13.08 -3.03 -2.95
N ASP A 128 13.46 -4.29 -2.83
CA ASP A 128 14.52 -4.76 -1.94
C ASP A 128 15.93 -4.37 -2.40
N THR A 129 16.24 -4.62 -3.68
CA THR A 129 17.61 -4.56 -4.17
C THR A 129 17.97 -3.26 -4.92
N VAL A 130 16.97 -2.48 -5.29
CA VAL A 130 17.17 -1.25 -6.07
C VAL A 130 16.64 -0.03 -5.32
N LEU A 131 15.34 0.00 -5.01
CA LEU A 131 14.71 1.21 -4.51
C LEU A 131 15.13 1.56 -3.08
N ARG A 132 15.04 0.61 -2.15
CA ARG A 132 15.43 0.85 -0.74
C ARG A 132 16.90 1.24 -0.60
N PRO A 133 17.87 0.51 -1.20
CA PRO A 133 19.28 0.93 -1.17
C PRO A 133 19.50 2.33 -1.77
N TRP A 134 18.83 2.64 -2.88
CA TRP A 134 18.93 3.96 -3.49
C TRP A 134 18.39 5.07 -2.57
N VAL A 135 17.30 4.85 -1.84
CA VAL A 135 16.78 5.80 -0.85
C VAL A 135 17.79 6.04 0.26
N HIS A 136 18.44 5.00 0.76
CA HIS A 136 19.48 5.12 1.79
C HIS A 136 20.70 5.90 1.26
N ASP A 137 21.15 5.64 0.05
CA ASP A 137 22.24 6.38 -0.58
C ASP A 137 21.87 7.85 -0.85
N TYR A 138 20.59 8.13 -1.11
CA TYR A 138 20.10 9.48 -1.35
C TYR A 138 20.08 10.35 -0.10
N PHE A 139 19.98 9.75 1.10
CA PHE A 139 20.02 10.41 2.40
C PHE A 139 21.16 9.82 3.26
N PRO A 140 22.44 10.10 2.93
CA PRO A 140 23.57 9.33 3.41
C PRO A 140 23.86 9.46 4.92
N ASN A 141 23.34 10.50 5.58
CA ASN A 141 23.55 10.74 7.01
C ASN A 141 22.28 10.42 7.84
N ALA A 142 21.17 10.03 7.20
CA ALA A 142 19.96 9.64 7.90
C ALA A 142 20.14 8.27 8.56
N ALA A 143 19.73 8.15 9.83
CA ALA A 143 19.68 6.90 10.56
C ALA A 143 18.29 6.27 10.39
N PHE A 144 18.14 5.40 9.40
CA PHE A 144 16.90 4.68 9.11
C PHE A 144 16.56 3.71 10.24
N GLN A 145 15.38 3.87 10.84
CA GLN A 145 14.95 3.10 12.01
C GLN A 145 13.94 2.02 11.64
N ARG A 146 12.96 2.38 10.80
CA ARG A 146 11.84 1.51 10.44
C ARG A 146 11.36 1.81 9.04
N ASP A 147 11.03 0.74 8.30
CA ASP A 147 10.41 0.82 6.98
C ASP A 147 8.99 0.25 7.02
N GLY A 148 8.04 0.94 6.41
CA GLY A 148 6.67 0.47 6.23
C GLY A 148 6.27 0.42 4.77
N LEU A 149 5.32 -0.48 4.43
CA LEU A 149 4.74 -0.58 3.11
C LEU A 149 3.22 -0.36 3.18
N TYR A 150 2.72 0.61 2.42
CA TYR A 150 1.30 0.89 2.29
C TYR A 150 0.79 0.58 0.88
N GLY A 151 -0.40 -0.04 0.79
CA GLY A 151 -1.12 -0.23 -0.47
C GLY A 151 -2.63 -0.29 -0.28
N HIS A 152 -3.36 0.16 -1.31
CA HIS A 152 -4.82 0.18 -1.34
C HIS A 152 -5.36 -0.66 -2.48
N SER A 153 -6.48 -1.38 -2.26
CA SER A 153 -7.15 -2.17 -3.29
C SER A 153 -6.23 -3.26 -3.83
N PHE A 154 -5.89 -3.23 -5.10
CA PHE A 154 -4.94 -4.15 -5.71
C PHE A 154 -3.52 -3.98 -5.14
N GLY A 155 -3.12 -2.74 -4.78
CA GLY A 155 -1.91 -2.48 -4.00
C GLY A 155 -1.98 -3.09 -2.59
N GLY A 156 -3.16 -3.11 -1.96
CA GLY A 156 -3.39 -3.79 -0.68
C GLY A 156 -3.21 -5.30 -0.77
N LEU A 157 -3.63 -5.92 -1.87
CA LEU A 157 -3.38 -7.33 -2.15
C LEU A 157 -1.87 -7.62 -2.26
N PHE A 158 -1.12 -6.75 -2.97
CA PHE A 158 0.34 -6.88 -3.06
C PHE A 158 1.03 -6.72 -1.70
N VAL A 159 0.58 -5.79 -0.85
CA VAL A 159 1.10 -5.64 0.53
C VAL A 159 1.00 -6.96 1.29
N LEU A 160 -0.13 -7.64 1.20
CA LEU A 160 -0.31 -8.95 1.84
C LEU A 160 0.57 -10.03 1.20
N TYR A 161 0.71 -10.03 -0.12
CA TYR A 161 1.61 -10.95 -0.81
C TYR A 161 3.07 -10.74 -0.38
N ALA A 162 3.52 -9.49 -0.30
CA ALA A 162 4.85 -9.14 0.17
C ALA A 162 5.08 -9.58 1.63
N LEU A 163 4.11 -9.34 2.51
CA LEU A 163 4.17 -9.76 3.92
C LEU A 163 4.40 -11.27 4.06
N PHE A 164 3.63 -12.09 3.33
CA PHE A 164 3.68 -13.54 3.50
C PHE A 164 4.81 -14.23 2.71
N THR A 165 5.43 -13.55 1.76
CA THR A 165 6.58 -14.08 1.00
C THR A 165 7.92 -13.55 1.51
N ARG A 166 7.96 -12.29 1.96
CA ARG A 166 9.15 -11.59 2.44
C ARG A 166 8.84 -10.75 3.69
N PRO A 167 8.50 -11.42 4.82
CA PRO A 167 8.18 -10.73 6.08
C PRO A 167 9.36 -9.92 6.65
N ASP A 168 10.56 -10.18 6.17
CA ASP A 168 11.80 -9.48 6.51
C ASP A 168 11.97 -8.14 5.77
N LEU A 169 11.14 -7.87 4.77
CA LEU A 169 11.34 -6.73 3.88
C LEU A 169 10.92 -5.39 4.51
N PHE A 170 9.86 -5.40 5.30
CA PHE A 170 9.36 -4.22 6.01
C PHE A 170 8.98 -4.56 7.45
N ASP A 171 9.09 -3.57 8.35
CA ASP A 171 8.70 -3.73 9.75
C ASP A 171 7.20 -3.65 9.96
N VAL A 172 6.51 -2.86 9.13
CA VAL A 172 5.07 -2.63 9.19
C VAL A 172 4.45 -2.71 7.79
N PHE A 173 3.37 -3.45 7.70
CA PHE A 173 2.56 -3.60 6.49
C PHE A 173 1.17 -3.00 6.72
N LEU A 174 0.77 -2.07 5.85
CA LEU A 174 -0.50 -1.36 5.91
C LEU A 174 -1.32 -1.71 4.67
N SER A 175 -2.28 -2.62 4.81
CA SER A 175 -3.11 -3.09 3.71
C SER A 175 -4.52 -2.55 3.82
N ALA A 176 -4.90 -1.65 2.91
CA ALA A 176 -6.19 -0.99 2.89
C ALA A 176 -7.11 -1.56 1.81
N SER A 177 -8.29 -2.04 2.20
CA SER A 177 -9.31 -2.62 1.31
C SER A 177 -8.72 -3.55 0.25
N PRO A 178 -7.93 -4.57 0.64
CA PRO A 178 -7.23 -5.43 -0.32
C PRO A 178 -8.22 -6.16 -1.25
N TYR A 179 -7.86 -6.27 -2.52
CA TYR A 179 -8.68 -6.94 -3.54
C TYR A 179 -8.64 -8.46 -3.40
N LEU A 180 -9.19 -8.98 -2.29
CA LEU A 180 -9.12 -10.41 -1.91
C LEU A 180 -10.00 -11.35 -2.74
N VAL A 181 -10.96 -10.81 -3.53
CA VAL A 181 -11.72 -11.63 -4.52
C VAL A 181 -10.89 -11.97 -5.75
N TRP A 182 -9.68 -11.40 -5.90
CA TRP A 182 -8.79 -11.63 -7.02
C TRP A 182 -8.63 -13.12 -7.31
N ASN A 183 -8.77 -13.46 -8.58
CA ASN A 183 -8.64 -14.82 -9.10
C ASN A 183 -9.39 -15.88 -8.27
N GLU A 184 -10.70 -15.64 -8.05
CA GLU A 184 -11.59 -16.54 -7.28
C GLU A 184 -11.13 -16.76 -5.83
N GLU A 185 -10.72 -15.69 -5.15
CA GLU A 185 -10.21 -15.72 -3.77
C GLU A 185 -8.91 -16.55 -3.64
N TYR A 186 -8.06 -16.54 -4.68
CA TYR A 186 -6.80 -17.31 -4.72
C TYR A 186 -5.94 -17.13 -3.48
N PHE A 187 -5.96 -15.94 -2.85
CA PHE A 187 -5.24 -15.67 -1.61
C PHE A 187 -5.61 -16.60 -0.45
N PHE A 188 -6.78 -17.22 -0.50
CA PHE A 188 -7.25 -18.18 0.50
C PHE A 188 -7.14 -19.64 0.03
N SER A 189 -6.53 -19.90 -1.11
CA SER A 189 -6.29 -21.25 -1.60
C SER A 189 -5.12 -21.93 -0.88
N GLU A 190 -5.00 -23.22 -0.99
CA GLU A 190 -3.86 -24.00 -0.46
C GLU A 190 -2.52 -23.66 -1.11
N HIS A 191 -2.55 -22.97 -2.26
CA HIS A 191 -1.35 -22.53 -3.00
C HIS A 191 -0.94 -21.10 -2.68
N SER A 192 -1.68 -20.41 -1.81
CA SER A 192 -1.36 -19.04 -1.46
C SER A 192 -0.18 -18.97 -0.47
N PRO A 193 0.57 -17.85 -0.46
CA PRO A 193 1.65 -17.65 0.51
C PRO A 193 1.15 -17.66 1.96
N LEU A 194 -0.12 -17.39 2.22
CA LEU A 194 -0.72 -17.43 3.55
C LEU A 194 -0.56 -18.80 4.24
N PHE A 195 -0.58 -19.88 3.47
CA PHE A 195 -0.47 -21.25 3.99
C PHE A 195 0.91 -21.88 3.80
N ASN A 196 1.78 -21.26 3.02
CA ASN A 196 3.14 -21.73 2.74
C ASN A 196 4.20 -21.11 3.67
N ASN A 197 3.83 -20.78 4.88
CA ASN A 197 4.58 -19.93 5.78
C ASN A 197 5.86 -20.53 6.39
N ASP A 198 6.07 -21.84 6.31
CA ASP A 198 7.18 -22.51 7.00
C ASP A 198 8.58 -22.05 6.53
N THR A 199 8.68 -21.55 5.29
CA THR A 199 9.95 -21.05 4.75
C THR A 199 10.20 -19.57 5.04
N ALA A 200 9.14 -18.75 5.12
CA ALA A 200 9.26 -17.31 5.37
C ALA A 200 9.62 -17.00 6.83
N VAL A 201 9.12 -17.82 7.78
CA VAL A 201 9.34 -17.65 9.23
C VAL A 201 10.80 -17.75 9.64
N GLY A 202 11.56 -18.59 8.95
CA GLY A 202 12.96 -18.86 9.31
C GLY A 202 13.93 -17.70 9.01
N ASN A 203 13.53 -16.73 8.21
CA ASN A 203 14.41 -15.67 7.72
C ASN A 203 14.16 -14.29 8.35
N ALA A 204 12.98 -14.04 8.97
CA ALA A 204 12.70 -12.75 9.60
C ALA A 204 13.44 -12.61 10.94
N THR A 205 14.38 -11.68 11.01
CA THR A 205 15.11 -11.36 12.25
C THR A 205 14.25 -10.61 13.25
N THR A 206 13.26 -9.86 12.76
CA THR A 206 12.20 -9.20 13.54
C THR A 206 10.86 -9.53 12.92
N LYS A 207 9.84 -9.75 13.77
CA LYS A 207 8.50 -10.03 13.29
C LYS A 207 7.86 -8.73 12.83
N PRO A 208 7.28 -8.70 11.61
CA PRO A 208 6.54 -7.52 11.14
C PRO A 208 5.19 -7.37 11.85
N ALA A 209 4.62 -6.17 11.77
CA ALA A 209 3.24 -5.89 12.16
C ALA A 209 2.36 -5.66 10.92
N LEU A 210 1.06 -5.97 11.02
CA LEU A 210 0.08 -5.75 9.97
C LEU A 210 -1.11 -4.94 10.49
N GLN A 211 -1.41 -3.82 9.84
CA GLN A 211 -2.72 -3.21 9.94
C GLN A 211 -3.52 -3.50 8.66
N LEU A 212 -4.64 -4.19 8.82
CA LEU A 212 -5.63 -4.43 7.78
C LEU A 212 -6.79 -3.44 7.97
N SER A 213 -7.30 -2.85 6.90
CA SER A 213 -8.41 -1.90 7.00
C SER A 213 -9.40 -2.04 5.84
N TYR A 214 -10.67 -1.65 6.09
CA TYR A 214 -11.67 -1.54 5.04
C TYR A 214 -12.77 -0.53 5.39
N GLY A 215 -13.60 -0.16 4.40
CA GLY A 215 -14.73 0.73 4.55
C GLY A 215 -16.05 0.00 4.75
N GLY A 216 -16.79 0.36 5.79
CA GLY A 216 -18.08 -0.26 6.12
C GLY A 216 -19.19 -0.06 5.07
N LEU A 217 -18.98 0.83 4.09
CA LEU A 217 -19.91 1.02 2.97
C LEU A 217 -19.44 0.35 1.67
N GLU A 218 -18.36 -0.42 1.70
CA GLU A 218 -17.82 -1.06 0.49
C GLU A 218 -18.64 -2.29 0.11
N GLN A 219 -19.05 -3.11 1.06
CA GLN A 219 -19.86 -4.29 0.81
C GLN A 219 -21.36 -4.00 0.96
N ALA A 220 -21.74 -3.15 1.92
CA ALA A 220 -23.11 -2.79 2.24
C ALA A 220 -23.36 -1.27 2.03
N PRO A 221 -23.46 -0.81 0.77
CA PRO A 221 -23.57 0.62 0.48
C PRO A 221 -24.94 1.19 0.87
N ARG A 222 -24.97 2.45 1.26
CA ARG A 222 -26.22 3.19 1.47
C ARG A 222 -26.76 3.69 0.12
N LYS A 223 -28.10 3.72 -0.01
CA LYS A 223 -28.74 4.34 -1.16
C LYS A 223 -28.41 5.85 -1.19
N ARG A 224 -27.95 6.35 -2.33
CA ARG A 224 -27.69 7.78 -2.54
C ARG A 224 -29.03 8.51 -2.76
N ARG A 225 -29.09 9.78 -2.42
CA ARG A 225 -30.30 10.59 -2.58
C ARG A 225 -30.72 10.77 -4.05
N THR A 226 -29.77 10.70 -4.96
CA THR A 226 -29.98 10.88 -6.41
C THR A 226 -30.17 9.58 -7.17
N GLU A 227 -30.07 8.42 -6.51
CA GLU A 227 -30.26 7.11 -7.14
C GLU A 227 -31.72 6.70 -7.20
N THR A 228 -32.15 6.12 -8.30
CA THR A 228 -33.34 5.31 -8.39
C THR A 228 -33.16 4.02 -7.57
N GLN A 229 -34.25 3.26 -7.36
CA GLN A 229 -34.14 1.98 -6.66
C GLN A 229 -33.35 0.96 -7.47
N GLU A 230 -33.53 0.92 -8.78
CA GLU A 230 -32.85 0.01 -9.70
C GLU A 230 -31.34 0.26 -9.74
N GLU A 231 -30.91 1.53 -9.86
CA GLU A 231 -29.50 1.91 -9.82
C GLU A 231 -28.84 1.50 -8.49
N TYR A 232 -29.55 1.72 -7.38
CA TYR A 232 -29.07 1.30 -6.07
C TYR A 232 -28.90 -0.22 -5.97
N GLU A 233 -29.88 -1.01 -6.39
CA GLU A 233 -29.80 -2.48 -6.32
C GLU A 233 -28.68 -3.01 -7.22
N THR A 234 -28.50 -2.45 -8.40
CA THR A 234 -27.39 -2.80 -9.31
C THR A 234 -26.05 -2.53 -8.65
N ARG A 235 -25.85 -1.32 -8.13
CA ARG A 235 -24.60 -0.94 -7.42
C ARG A 235 -24.38 -1.78 -6.17
N ARG A 236 -25.43 -2.04 -5.39
CA ARG A 236 -25.38 -2.90 -4.20
C ARG A 236 -24.94 -4.31 -4.55
N GLY A 237 -25.51 -4.89 -5.60
CA GLY A 237 -25.16 -6.24 -6.07
C GLY A 237 -23.69 -6.32 -6.49
N PHE A 238 -23.20 -5.35 -7.25
CA PHE A 238 -21.79 -5.27 -7.63
C PHE A 238 -20.85 -5.18 -6.41
N LEU A 239 -21.13 -4.26 -5.49
CA LEU A 239 -20.29 -4.06 -4.32
C LEU A 239 -20.33 -5.23 -3.33
N ALA A 240 -21.49 -5.86 -3.15
CA ALA A 240 -21.62 -7.06 -2.33
C ALA A 240 -20.80 -8.24 -2.88
N ALA A 241 -20.65 -8.33 -4.21
CA ALA A 241 -19.85 -9.38 -4.84
C ALA A 241 -18.34 -9.23 -4.58
N LEU A 242 -17.86 -8.05 -4.19
CA LEU A 242 -16.47 -7.82 -3.79
C LEU A 242 -16.15 -8.34 -2.38
N LYS A 243 -17.16 -8.69 -1.58
CA LYS A 243 -17.03 -9.34 -0.26
C LYS A 243 -15.99 -8.68 0.66
N MET A 244 -15.84 -7.36 0.60
CA MET A 244 -14.74 -6.65 1.25
C MET A 244 -14.69 -6.90 2.76
N GLU A 245 -15.83 -6.70 3.46
CA GLU A 245 -15.94 -6.95 4.90
C GLU A 245 -15.72 -8.42 5.24
N ASP A 246 -16.38 -9.33 4.51
CA ASP A 246 -16.32 -10.76 4.76
C ASP A 246 -14.89 -11.30 4.63
N LEU A 247 -14.18 -10.91 3.55
CA LEU A 247 -12.84 -11.41 3.28
C LEU A 247 -11.77 -10.76 4.15
N CYS A 248 -11.87 -9.47 4.45
CA CYS A 248 -10.99 -8.82 5.41
C CYS A 248 -11.15 -9.41 6.82
N THR A 249 -12.39 -9.63 7.27
CA THR A 249 -12.66 -10.27 8.56
C THR A 249 -12.15 -11.71 8.60
N ARG A 250 -12.40 -12.48 7.54
CA ARG A 250 -11.88 -13.85 7.39
C ARG A 250 -10.36 -13.88 7.49
N LEU A 251 -9.66 -13.01 6.77
CA LEU A 251 -8.20 -12.93 6.82
C LEU A 251 -7.72 -12.60 8.22
N TYR A 252 -8.26 -11.55 8.82
CA TYR A 252 -7.93 -11.14 10.19
C TYR A 252 -8.11 -12.31 11.19
N ASP A 253 -9.24 -13.00 11.15
CA ASP A 253 -9.52 -14.12 12.04
C ASP A 253 -8.52 -15.29 11.87
N GLN A 254 -8.02 -15.50 10.66
CA GLN A 254 -7.04 -16.54 10.38
C GLN A 254 -5.63 -16.20 10.89
N ILE A 255 -5.26 -14.91 10.94
CA ILE A 255 -3.86 -14.50 11.19
C ILE A 255 -3.64 -13.75 12.50
N LYS A 256 -4.69 -13.24 13.18
CA LYS A 256 -4.58 -12.44 14.42
C LYS A 256 -3.83 -13.11 15.57
N GLY A 257 -3.66 -14.43 15.52
CA GLY A 257 -2.88 -15.20 16.49
C GLY A 257 -1.60 -15.81 15.91
N SER A 258 -1.19 -15.39 14.72
CA SER A 258 -0.03 -15.94 14.03
C SER A 258 1.27 -15.64 14.78
N ALA A 259 2.06 -16.67 15.02
CA ALA A 259 3.39 -16.51 15.61
C ALA A 259 4.39 -15.81 14.67
N LEU A 260 4.02 -15.58 13.40
CA LEU A 260 4.84 -14.90 12.40
C LEU A 260 4.82 -13.38 12.55
N LEU A 261 3.74 -12.85 13.12
CA LEU A 261 3.50 -11.43 13.26
C LEU A 261 3.68 -11.01 14.72
N ARG A 262 4.19 -9.81 14.94
CA ARG A 262 4.25 -9.25 16.31
C ARG A 262 2.89 -8.66 16.70
N ASP A 263 2.14 -8.15 15.72
CA ASP A 263 0.79 -7.63 15.90
C ASP A 263 -0.03 -7.70 14.62
N VAL A 264 -1.35 -7.81 14.77
CA VAL A 264 -2.32 -7.72 13.68
C VAL A 264 -3.52 -6.91 14.13
N GLU A 265 -3.78 -5.79 13.46
CA GLU A 265 -4.93 -4.93 13.71
C GLU A 265 -5.91 -4.94 12.52
N LEU A 266 -7.21 -4.89 12.80
CA LEU A 266 -8.26 -4.67 11.82
C LEU A 266 -8.99 -3.36 12.12
N ASN A 267 -8.81 -2.37 11.23
CA ASN A 267 -9.44 -1.07 11.37
C ASN A 267 -10.60 -0.89 10.37
N VAL A 268 -11.78 -0.51 10.86
CA VAL A 268 -12.98 -0.34 10.03
C VAL A 268 -13.36 1.13 9.95
N TYR A 269 -13.53 1.64 8.73
CA TYR A 269 -14.01 2.99 8.45
C TYR A 269 -15.52 2.96 8.15
N PRO A 270 -16.41 3.10 9.15
CA PRO A 270 -17.82 2.71 9.06
C PRO A 270 -18.63 3.53 8.06
N PHE A 271 -18.15 4.69 7.64
CA PHE A 271 -18.82 5.59 6.70
C PHE A 271 -18.06 5.79 5.39
N SER A 272 -17.01 5.02 5.15
CA SER A 272 -16.18 5.14 3.96
C SER A 272 -16.55 4.12 2.89
N TYR A 273 -16.50 4.60 1.65
CA TYR A 273 -16.48 3.80 0.44
C TYR A 273 -15.04 3.55 -0.01
N HIS A 274 -14.84 2.64 -0.92
CA HIS A 274 -13.54 2.16 -1.40
C HIS A 274 -12.50 3.25 -1.67
N ALA A 275 -12.85 4.26 -2.47
CA ALA A 275 -11.91 5.33 -2.80
C ALA A 275 -11.51 6.18 -1.58
N ALA A 276 -12.42 6.38 -0.64
CA ALA A 276 -12.13 7.18 0.56
C ALA A 276 -11.22 6.43 1.54
N VAL A 277 -11.33 5.11 1.61
CA VAL A 277 -10.47 4.29 2.48
C VAL A 277 -9.01 4.44 2.10
N GLY A 278 -8.68 4.50 0.81
CA GLY A 278 -7.29 4.66 0.36
C GLY A 278 -6.56 5.85 0.98
N GLY A 279 -7.26 6.98 1.16
CA GLY A 279 -6.69 8.15 1.85
C GLY A 279 -6.80 8.10 3.37
N ASN A 280 -7.96 7.64 3.90
CA ASN A 280 -8.21 7.61 5.34
C ASN A 280 -7.29 6.60 6.04
N ALA A 281 -7.21 5.37 5.50
CA ALA A 281 -6.37 4.32 6.04
C ALA A 281 -4.86 4.65 5.94
N LEU A 282 -4.46 5.40 4.91
CA LEU A 282 -3.10 5.89 4.80
C LEU A 282 -2.78 6.89 5.92
N ALA A 283 -3.67 7.86 6.13
CA ALA A 283 -3.45 8.89 7.14
C ALA A 283 -3.47 8.33 8.58
N ASP A 284 -4.45 7.49 8.90
CA ASP A 284 -4.57 6.89 10.23
C ASP A 284 -3.53 5.78 10.46
N GLY A 285 -3.18 5.03 9.43
CA GLY A 285 -2.17 3.97 9.49
C GLY A 285 -0.76 4.46 9.84
N ILE A 286 -0.49 5.77 9.70
CA ILE A 286 0.75 6.37 10.17
C ILE A 286 0.91 6.22 11.69
N ASP A 287 -0.16 6.34 12.48
CA ASP A 287 -0.09 6.15 13.93
C ASP A 287 0.32 4.73 14.27
N TYR A 288 -0.31 3.75 13.61
CA TYR A 288 0.09 2.34 13.77
C TYR A 288 1.54 2.10 13.33
N PHE A 289 1.97 2.71 12.22
CA PHE A 289 3.33 2.61 11.73
C PHE A 289 4.37 3.19 12.71
N LEU A 290 4.03 4.25 13.43
CA LEU A 290 4.94 4.95 14.33
C LEU A 290 4.98 4.37 15.76
N ASP A 291 4.04 3.52 16.13
CA ASP A 291 3.89 3.01 17.49
C ASP A 291 4.91 1.90 17.90
N TRP A 292 5.80 1.49 17.03
CA TRP A 292 6.70 0.34 17.25
C TRP A 292 8.14 0.69 17.62
#